data_b481465ca0a22c0f82046f439a3f3208
#
_entry.id   b481465ca0a22c0f82046f439a3f3208
#
_cell.length_a   1.000
_cell.length_b   1.000
_cell.length_c   1.000
_cell.angle_alpha   90.00
_cell.angle_beta   90.00
_cell.angle_gamma   90.00
#
_symmetry.space_group_name_H-M   'P 1'
#
loop_
_entity.id
_entity.type
_entity.pdbx_description
1 polymer ?
#
loop_
_entity_poly.entity_id
_entity_poly.type
_entity_poly.pdbx_seq_one_letter_code
_entity_poly.pdbx_strand_id
1 'polypeptide(L)'
;SDAIRSAEVTSAVSRVSSWPELRKELVALQRVIIESAKNGIVVEGRDIGTVVAPGANLKIWLQADINARAIRRDLEDKSRGLETSSPDSVAASLSNRDQVDSTRAVSPLRKAEDAIIVDSTNLTLDETVAYIWNILKSRSLIGLPRAVIVGRPNVGKSTLVNRIIGSREAIIEDTPGVTRDRVSYEAEWNGKTFMVIDTGGWEPTSEGIALKISDAAESAISDADLVLFVVDAQVGQQSDDDALISVLRKSKKPVMLIANKVDSEKD
;
A
#
# COMPACT_ATOMS: atom_id res chain seq x y z
N SER A 1 -17.26 -9.02 12.13
CA SER A 1 -18.38 -9.95 12.35
C SER A 1 -19.63 -9.36 11.71
N ASP A 2 -20.49 -10.19 11.12
CA ASP A 2 -21.67 -9.78 10.37
C ASP A 2 -22.72 -9.08 11.25
N ALA A 3 -22.69 -9.35 12.56
CA ALA A 3 -23.58 -8.73 13.54
C ALA A 3 -23.48 -7.18 13.56
N ILE A 4 -22.32 -6.60 13.32
CA ILE A 4 -22.14 -5.13 13.29
C ILE A 4 -22.80 -4.49 12.06
N ARG A 5 -23.11 -5.28 11.04
CA ARG A 5 -23.67 -4.83 9.76
C ARG A 5 -25.16 -5.14 9.60
N SER A 6 -25.79 -5.64 10.68
CA SER A 6 -27.24 -5.87 10.65
C SER A 6 -28.01 -4.57 10.39
N ALA A 7 -29.22 -4.68 9.83
CA ALA A 7 -30.07 -3.53 9.57
C ALA A 7 -30.39 -2.75 10.85
N GLU A 8 -30.59 -3.44 11.97
CA GLU A 8 -30.82 -2.85 13.30
C GLU A 8 -29.64 -2.00 13.76
N VAL A 9 -28.42 -2.56 13.71
CA VAL A 9 -27.21 -1.82 14.09
C VAL A 9 -27.00 -0.65 13.15
N THR A 10 -27.13 -0.85 11.85
CA THR A 10 -26.96 0.21 10.84
C THR A 10 -27.93 1.38 11.07
N SER A 11 -29.19 1.10 11.43
CA SER A 11 -30.18 2.14 11.73
C SER A 11 -29.87 2.88 13.04
N ALA A 12 -29.29 2.21 14.03
CA ALA A 12 -28.95 2.79 15.33
C ALA A 12 -27.65 3.65 15.27
N VAL A 13 -26.70 3.33 14.37
CA VAL A 13 -25.38 3.99 14.31
C VAL A 13 -25.49 5.50 14.19
N SER A 14 -26.32 6.02 13.30
CA SER A 14 -26.44 7.48 13.09
C SER A 14 -26.94 8.19 14.34
N ARG A 15 -27.88 7.60 15.07
CA ARG A 15 -28.43 8.13 16.32
C ARG A 15 -27.40 8.09 17.45
N VAL A 16 -26.75 6.96 17.65
CA VAL A 16 -25.73 6.78 18.70
C VAL A 16 -24.51 7.66 18.44
N SER A 17 -24.07 7.74 17.18
CA SER A 17 -22.92 8.57 16.80
C SER A 17 -23.19 10.08 16.82
N SER A 18 -24.44 10.51 17.04
CA SER A 18 -24.78 11.93 17.21
C SER A 18 -24.62 12.44 18.63
N TRP A 19 -24.38 11.57 19.63
CA TRP A 19 -24.18 11.97 21.04
C TRP A 19 -22.82 12.68 21.21
N PRO A 20 -22.81 13.94 21.67
CA PRO A 20 -21.58 14.75 21.73
C PRO A 20 -20.49 14.14 22.58
N GLU A 21 -20.83 13.60 23.76
CA GLU A 21 -19.89 13.02 24.72
C GLU A 21 -19.22 11.77 24.15
N LEU A 22 -20.05 10.86 23.59
CA LEU A 22 -19.54 9.64 22.96
C LEU A 22 -18.64 9.99 21.76
N ARG A 23 -19.03 10.98 20.98
CA ARG A 23 -18.26 11.41 19.83
C ARG A 23 -16.92 11.99 20.23
N LYS A 24 -16.85 12.78 21.29
CA LYS A 24 -15.61 13.30 21.84
C LYS A 24 -14.63 12.17 22.19
N GLU A 25 -15.11 11.14 22.88
CA GLU A 25 -14.26 9.99 23.25
C GLU A 25 -13.80 9.20 22.00
N LEU A 26 -14.71 8.97 21.03
CA LEU A 26 -14.36 8.29 19.79
C LEU A 26 -13.33 9.05 18.98
N VAL A 27 -13.46 10.38 18.87
CA VAL A 27 -12.47 11.22 18.16
C VAL A 27 -11.13 11.18 18.88
N ALA A 28 -11.10 11.22 20.22
CA ALA A 28 -9.87 11.10 20.98
C ALA A 28 -9.17 9.75 20.73
N LEU A 29 -9.91 8.65 20.77
CA LEU A 29 -9.40 7.31 20.46
C LEU A 29 -8.86 7.21 19.04
N GLN A 30 -9.60 7.72 18.05
CA GLN A 30 -9.16 7.72 16.66
C GLN A 30 -7.85 8.49 16.47
N ARG A 31 -7.68 9.64 17.14
CA ARG A 31 -6.44 10.42 17.10
C ARG A 31 -5.26 9.65 17.69
N VAL A 32 -5.43 8.98 18.81
CA VAL A 32 -4.39 8.13 19.41
C VAL A 32 -3.95 7.03 18.44
N ILE A 33 -4.91 6.39 17.74
CA ILE A 33 -4.60 5.36 16.73
C ILE A 33 -3.81 5.97 15.56
N ILE A 34 -4.22 7.13 15.07
CA ILE A 34 -3.55 7.84 13.96
C ILE A 34 -2.12 8.23 14.35
N GLU A 35 -1.94 8.81 15.52
CA GLU A 35 -0.64 9.26 16.01
C GLU A 35 0.33 8.09 16.29
N SER A 36 -0.19 6.92 16.65
CA SER A 36 0.61 5.73 16.89
C SER A 36 1.08 5.01 15.60
N ALA A 37 0.54 5.37 14.45
CA ALA A 37 0.82 4.72 13.18
C ALA A 37 2.19 5.15 12.61
N LYS A 38 3.23 4.33 12.81
CA LYS A 38 4.62 4.64 12.41
C LYS A 38 4.85 4.72 10.89
N ASN A 39 4.09 3.94 10.12
CA ASN A 39 4.28 3.81 8.67
C ASN A 39 3.16 4.50 7.86
N GLY A 40 2.47 5.47 8.49
CA GLY A 40 1.29 6.08 7.92
C GLY A 40 0.02 5.23 8.13
N ILE A 41 -1.10 5.85 7.91
CA ILE A 41 -2.43 5.23 8.06
C ILE A 41 -3.39 5.85 7.05
N VAL A 42 -4.28 5.03 6.53
CA VAL A 42 -5.44 5.49 5.75
C VAL A 42 -6.68 5.37 6.63
N VAL A 43 -7.42 6.46 6.75
CA VAL A 43 -8.62 6.51 7.59
C VAL A 43 -9.80 6.96 6.73
N GLU A 44 -10.90 6.23 6.82
CA GLU A 44 -12.15 6.57 6.16
C GLU A 44 -13.22 7.01 7.15
N GLY A 45 -14.08 7.90 6.72
CA GLY A 45 -15.22 8.37 7.51
C GLY A 45 -15.78 9.68 6.97
N ARG A 46 -16.78 10.20 7.65
CA ARG A 46 -17.57 11.35 7.18
C ARG A 46 -17.04 12.71 7.66
N ASP A 47 -16.30 12.73 8.75
CA ASP A 47 -15.73 13.92 9.39
C ASP A 47 -14.21 13.82 9.62
N ILE A 48 -13.58 12.83 9.01
CA ILE A 48 -12.15 12.57 9.23
C ILE A 48 -11.30 13.78 8.85
N GLY A 49 -11.48 14.32 7.67
CA GLY A 49 -10.66 15.43 7.17
C GLY A 49 -10.94 16.78 7.84
N THR A 50 -12.07 16.93 8.56
CA THR A 50 -12.48 18.20 9.18
C THR A 50 -12.35 18.20 10.69
N VAL A 51 -12.55 17.05 11.34
CA VAL A 51 -12.61 16.92 12.80
C VAL A 51 -11.55 15.98 13.36
N VAL A 52 -11.45 14.76 12.84
CA VAL A 52 -10.56 13.73 13.40
C VAL A 52 -9.11 14.04 13.07
N ALA A 53 -8.80 14.22 11.80
CA ALA A 53 -7.46 14.45 11.27
C ALA A 53 -7.39 15.68 10.36
N PRO A 54 -7.65 16.89 10.90
CA PRO A 54 -7.59 18.13 10.09
C PRO A 54 -6.19 18.44 9.57
N GLY A 55 -5.13 17.87 10.17
CA GLY A 55 -3.74 17.99 9.74
C GLY A 55 -3.26 16.86 8.85
N ALA A 56 -4.14 16.01 8.28
CA ALA A 56 -3.72 14.89 7.42
C ALA A 56 -2.94 15.40 6.19
N ASN A 57 -1.90 14.65 5.80
CA ASN A 57 -1.04 14.97 4.65
C ASN A 57 -1.80 15.00 3.32
N LEU A 58 -2.83 14.17 3.20
CA LEU A 58 -3.75 14.16 2.07
C LEU A 58 -5.16 13.93 2.57
N LYS A 59 -6.09 14.76 2.06
CA LYS A 59 -7.51 14.60 2.27
C LYS A 59 -8.18 14.40 0.93
N ILE A 60 -8.96 13.33 0.81
CA ILE A 60 -9.74 13.01 -0.37
C ILE A 60 -11.22 13.10 -0.01
N TRP A 61 -11.94 13.88 -0.78
CA TRP A 61 -13.40 13.88 -0.80
C TRP A 61 -13.86 12.98 -1.93
N LEU A 62 -14.17 11.72 -1.56
CA LEU A 62 -14.67 10.75 -2.52
C LEU A 62 -16.17 10.94 -2.68
N GLN A 63 -16.62 11.22 -3.89
CA GLN A 63 -18.03 11.39 -4.23
C GLN A 63 -18.42 10.53 -5.43
N ALA A 64 -19.71 10.27 -5.54
CA ALA A 64 -20.34 9.68 -6.71
C ALA A 64 -21.82 10.07 -6.75
N ASP A 65 -22.41 10.05 -7.93
CA ASP A 65 -23.85 10.20 -8.11
C ASP A 65 -24.62 9.20 -7.25
N ILE A 66 -25.81 9.60 -6.78
CA ILE A 66 -26.60 8.80 -5.83
C ILE A 66 -27.04 7.46 -6.45
N ASN A 67 -27.35 7.46 -7.75
CA ASN A 67 -27.77 6.23 -8.43
C ASN A 67 -26.59 5.27 -8.61
N ALA A 68 -25.39 5.79 -8.95
CA ALA A 68 -24.19 4.99 -9.03
C ALA A 68 -23.86 4.34 -7.67
N ARG A 69 -24.03 5.09 -6.57
CA ARG A 69 -23.84 4.60 -5.21
C ARG A 69 -24.88 3.52 -4.83
N ALA A 70 -26.13 3.73 -5.21
CA ALA A 70 -27.22 2.78 -4.97
C ALA A 70 -26.99 1.46 -5.72
N ILE A 71 -26.58 1.51 -6.97
CA ILE A 71 -26.24 0.33 -7.78
C ILE A 71 -25.09 -0.45 -7.14
N ARG A 72 -24.00 0.23 -6.74
CA ARG A 72 -22.85 -0.41 -6.09
C ARG A 72 -23.26 -1.09 -4.77
N ARG A 73 -24.11 -0.44 -3.98
CA ARG A 73 -24.62 -0.99 -2.73
C ARG A 73 -25.45 -2.23 -2.96
N ASP A 74 -26.36 -2.21 -3.93
CA ASP A 74 -27.19 -3.34 -4.30
C ASP A 74 -26.34 -4.55 -4.76
N LEU A 75 -25.31 -4.31 -5.58
CA LEU A 75 -24.37 -5.34 -6.00
C LEU A 75 -23.58 -5.93 -4.83
N GLU A 76 -23.15 -5.09 -3.89
CA GLU A 76 -22.46 -5.53 -2.68
C GLU A 76 -23.37 -6.38 -1.78
N ASP A 77 -24.58 -5.94 -1.54
CA ASP A 77 -25.57 -6.67 -0.71
C ASP A 77 -25.93 -8.02 -1.34
N LYS A 78 -26.12 -8.06 -2.67
CA LYS A 78 -26.29 -9.32 -3.44
C LYS A 78 -25.12 -10.27 -3.30
N SER A 79 -23.91 -9.76 -3.42
CA SER A 79 -22.70 -10.59 -3.28
C SER A 79 -22.54 -11.23 -1.91
N ARG A 80 -23.17 -10.63 -0.90
CA ARG A 80 -23.19 -11.11 0.50
C ARG A 80 -24.42 -11.97 0.83
N GLY A 81 -25.30 -12.20 -0.14
CA GLY A 81 -26.54 -12.96 0.09
C GLY A 81 -27.56 -12.25 0.97
N LEU A 82 -27.49 -10.92 1.07
CA LEU A 82 -28.47 -10.11 1.80
C LEU A 82 -29.70 -9.85 0.92
N GLU A 83 -30.86 -9.74 1.57
CA GLU A 83 -32.08 -9.33 0.86
C GLU A 83 -31.88 -7.92 0.28
N THR A 84 -32.15 -7.78 -1.00
CA THR A 84 -31.97 -6.51 -1.71
C THR A 84 -33.27 -5.72 -1.74
N SER A 85 -33.19 -4.47 -1.36
CA SER A 85 -34.27 -3.49 -1.56
C SER A 85 -34.21 -2.95 -2.99
N SER A 86 -35.30 -2.31 -3.45
CA SER A 86 -35.25 -1.67 -4.77
C SER A 86 -34.13 -0.60 -4.84
N PRO A 87 -33.49 -0.38 -5.99
CA PRO A 87 -32.48 0.66 -6.14
C PRO A 87 -32.94 2.05 -5.68
N ASP A 88 -34.20 2.40 -5.91
CA ASP A 88 -34.78 3.67 -5.46
C ASP A 88 -34.85 3.76 -3.94
N SER A 89 -35.21 2.67 -3.27
CA SER A 89 -35.25 2.59 -1.81
C SER A 89 -33.83 2.70 -1.21
N VAL A 90 -32.82 2.08 -1.85
CA VAL A 90 -31.42 2.21 -1.46
C VAL A 90 -30.92 3.64 -1.66
N ALA A 91 -31.25 4.28 -2.79
CA ALA A 91 -30.90 5.67 -3.06
C ALA A 91 -31.53 6.62 -2.04
N ALA A 92 -32.81 6.44 -1.73
CA ALA A 92 -33.50 7.23 -0.70
C ALA A 92 -32.88 7.07 0.69
N SER A 93 -32.51 5.85 1.07
CA SER A 93 -31.82 5.57 2.34
C SER A 93 -30.45 6.24 2.42
N LEU A 94 -29.64 6.18 1.35
CA LEU A 94 -28.36 6.83 1.26
C LEU A 94 -28.49 8.36 1.34
N SER A 95 -29.43 8.95 0.61
CA SER A 95 -29.72 10.37 0.62
C SER A 95 -30.12 10.87 2.01
N ASN A 96 -31.04 10.16 2.66
CA ASN A 96 -31.48 10.49 4.01
C ASN A 96 -30.32 10.46 5.01
N ARG A 97 -29.47 9.43 4.93
CA ARG A 97 -28.27 9.33 5.77
C ARG A 97 -27.32 10.49 5.55
N ASP A 98 -27.04 10.86 4.29
CA ASP A 98 -26.15 11.97 3.96
C ASP A 98 -26.72 13.29 4.46
N GLN A 99 -28.04 13.48 4.37
CA GLN A 99 -28.72 14.66 4.90
C GLN A 99 -28.61 14.75 6.43
N VAL A 100 -28.88 13.65 7.14
CA VAL A 100 -28.72 13.59 8.61
C VAL A 100 -27.30 13.88 9.02
N ASP A 101 -26.32 13.28 8.35
CA ASP A 101 -24.90 13.47 8.66
C ASP A 101 -24.40 14.89 8.33
N SER A 102 -24.95 15.56 7.30
CA SER A 102 -24.57 16.92 6.93
C SER A 102 -25.21 18.00 7.82
N THR A 103 -26.37 17.72 8.42
CA THR A 103 -27.13 18.68 9.22
C THR A 103 -26.89 18.58 10.72
N ARG A 104 -26.16 17.53 11.18
CA ARG A 104 -25.90 17.38 12.62
C ARG A 104 -25.03 18.50 13.17
N ALA A 105 -25.31 18.91 14.41
CA ALA A 105 -24.63 20.03 15.07
C ALA A 105 -23.15 19.74 15.37
N VAL A 106 -22.81 18.47 15.65
CA VAL A 106 -21.45 18.05 16.00
C VAL A 106 -20.86 17.19 14.89
N SER A 107 -19.71 17.54 14.39
CA SER A 107 -18.98 16.79 13.34
C SER A 107 -19.83 16.52 12.08
N PRO A 108 -20.38 17.55 11.43
CA PRO A 108 -21.17 17.36 10.22
C PRO A 108 -20.34 16.76 9.08
N LEU A 109 -21.00 16.07 8.17
CA LEU A 109 -20.41 15.64 6.91
C LEU A 109 -20.11 16.88 6.07
N ARG A 110 -18.84 17.28 6.00
CA ARG A 110 -18.36 18.44 5.23
C ARG A 110 -17.06 18.11 4.55
N LYS A 111 -16.91 18.60 3.33
CA LYS A 111 -15.64 18.58 2.62
C LYS A 111 -14.66 19.53 3.32
N ALA A 112 -13.45 19.08 3.63
CA ALA A 112 -12.39 19.95 4.08
C ALA A 112 -11.96 20.90 2.93
N GLU A 113 -11.54 22.13 3.25
CA GLU A 113 -11.19 23.13 2.24
C GLU A 113 -10.04 22.67 1.33
N ASP A 114 -9.07 21.97 1.91
CA ASP A 114 -7.89 21.41 1.24
C ASP A 114 -8.10 20.00 0.69
N ALA A 115 -9.33 19.46 0.73
CA ALA A 115 -9.60 18.14 0.19
C ALA A 115 -9.66 18.11 -1.34
N ILE A 116 -8.96 17.17 -1.93
CA ILE A 116 -9.06 16.84 -3.36
C ILE A 116 -10.36 16.09 -3.61
N ILE A 117 -11.15 16.57 -4.56
CA ILE A 117 -12.37 15.89 -4.97
C ILE A 117 -12.01 14.78 -5.94
N VAL A 118 -12.48 13.58 -5.63
CA VAL A 118 -12.44 12.42 -6.52
C VAL A 118 -13.87 12.00 -6.82
N ASP A 119 -14.30 12.26 -8.04
CA ASP A 119 -15.61 11.82 -8.51
C ASP A 119 -15.48 10.42 -9.15
N SER A 120 -16.05 9.43 -8.48
CA SER A 120 -16.00 8.05 -8.92
C SER A 120 -17.28 7.60 -9.64
N THR A 121 -18.16 8.53 -10.03
CA THR A 121 -19.47 8.20 -10.64
C THR A 121 -19.32 7.20 -11.79
N ASN A 122 -18.40 7.47 -12.71
CA ASN A 122 -18.17 6.66 -13.90
C ASN A 122 -16.90 5.81 -13.82
N LEU A 123 -16.28 5.67 -12.66
CA LEU A 123 -15.06 4.90 -12.49
C LEU A 123 -15.38 3.53 -11.89
N THR A 124 -14.68 2.51 -12.36
CA THR A 124 -14.59 1.22 -11.68
C THR A 124 -13.80 1.35 -10.36
N LEU A 125 -13.80 0.31 -9.56
CA LEU A 125 -12.98 0.26 -8.34
C LEU A 125 -11.50 0.42 -8.67
N ASP A 126 -11.01 -0.33 -9.65
CA ASP A 126 -9.60 -0.32 -10.05
C ASP A 126 -9.17 1.04 -10.60
N GLU A 127 -10.01 1.68 -11.42
CA GLU A 127 -9.75 3.05 -11.91
C GLU A 127 -9.75 4.07 -10.79
N THR A 128 -10.66 3.95 -9.83
CA THR A 128 -10.70 4.83 -8.65
C THR A 128 -9.42 4.67 -7.81
N VAL A 129 -9.00 3.43 -7.56
CA VAL A 129 -7.75 3.13 -6.85
C VAL A 129 -6.54 3.68 -7.61
N ALA A 130 -6.46 3.45 -8.92
CA ALA A 130 -5.38 3.97 -9.76
C ALA A 130 -5.32 5.51 -9.74
N TYR A 131 -6.47 6.19 -9.77
CA TYR A 131 -6.55 7.64 -9.70
C TYR A 131 -6.02 8.17 -8.36
N ILE A 132 -6.46 7.58 -7.24
CA ILE A 132 -5.99 7.94 -5.89
C ILE A 132 -4.49 7.67 -5.76
N TRP A 133 -4.01 6.55 -6.29
CA TRP A 133 -2.60 6.19 -6.29
C TRP A 133 -1.74 7.23 -7.02
N ASN A 134 -2.21 7.74 -8.15
CA ASN A 134 -1.52 8.80 -8.89
C ASN A 134 -1.48 10.12 -8.09
N ILE A 135 -2.54 10.45 -7.35
CA ILE A 135 -2.52 11.61 -6.44
C ILE A 135 -1.45 11.42 -5.36
N LEU A 136 -1.38 10.26 -4.72
CA LEU A 136 -0.39 9.96 -3.69
C LEU A 136 1.04 10.08 -4.22
N LYS A 137 1.31 9.53 -5.42
CA LYS A 137 2.61 9.66 -6.10
C LYS A 137 2.95 11.12 -6.40
N SER A 138 2.04 11.87 -7.00
CA SER A 138 2.27 13.27 -7.38
C SER A 138 2.53 14.17 -6.17
N ARG A 139 2.14 13.75 -4.98
CA ARG A 139 2.37 14.45 -3.72
C ARG A 139 3.55 13.89 -2.92
N SER A 140 4.29 12.93 -3.48
CA SER A 140 5.40 12.26 -2.79
C SER A 140 5.02 11.67 -1.42
N LEU A 141 3.75 11.26 -1.27
CA LEU A 141 3.24 10.68 -0.03
C LEU A 141 3.45 9.17 0.05
N ILE A 142 3.77 8.56 -1.07
CA ILE A 142 4.19 7.17 -1.18
C ILE A 142 5.46 7.11 -2.01
N GLY A 143 6.44 6.36 -1.56
CA GLY A 143 7.60 6.00 -2.38
C GLY A 143 7.19 5.02 -3.49
N LEU A 144 8.01 4.91 -4.52
CA LEU A 144 7.86 3.82 -5.48
C LEU A 144 8.06 2.49 -4.76
N PRO A 145 7.30 1.42 -5.14
CA PRO A 145 7.55 0.08 -4.63
C PRO A 145 9.01 -0.30 -4.81
N ARG A 146 9.61 -0.92 -3.82
CA ARG A 146 11.04 -1.26 -3.80
C ARG A 146 11.25 -2.74 -4.03
N ALA A 147 11.90 -3.10 -5.12
CA ALA A 147 12.35 -4.46 -5.42
C ALA A 147 13.85 -4.57 -5.13
N VAL A 148 14.22 -5.35 -4.14
CA VAL A 148 15.63 -5.59 -3.78
C VAL A 148 16.10 -6.88 -4.45
N ILE A 149 17.25 -6.83 -5.14
CA ILE A 149 17.87 -7.99 -5.77
C ILE A 149 18.95 -8.53 -4.84
N VAL A 150 18.81 -9.77 -4.43
CA VAL A 150 19.74 -10.50 -3.56
C VAL A 150 20.18 -11.82 -4.18
N GLY A 151 21.34 -12.31 -3.80
CA GLY A 151 21.94 -13.55 -4.29
C GLY A 151 23.46 -13.52 -4.14
N ARG A 152 24.10 -14.67 -4.29
CA ARG A 152 25.56 -14.82 -4.20
C ARG A 152 26.29 -13.92 -5.22
N PRO A 153 27.59 -13.64 -5.04
CA PRO A 153 28.43 -13.08 -6.08
C PRO A 153 28.35 -13.91 -7.38
N ASN A 154 28.40 -13.24 -8.51
CA ASN A 154 28.48 -13.86 -9.85
C ASN A 154 27.25 -14.68 -10.32
N VAL A 155 26.11 -14.64 -9.59
CA VAL A 155 24.85 -15.26 -10.08
C VAL A 155 24.17 -14.43 -11.18
N GLY A 156 24.68 -13.23 -11.49
CA GLY A 156 24.17 -12.35 -12.55
C GLY A 156 23.19 -11.28 -12.08
N LYS A 157 23.23 -10.85 -10.82
CA LYS A 157 22.39 -9.79 -10.27
C LYS A 157 22.46 -8.51 -11.11
N SER A 158 23.65 -7.96 -11.33
CA SER A 158 23.82 -6.72 -12.08
C SER A 158 23.41 -6.85 -13.55
N THR A 159 23.55 -8.03 -14.14
CA THR A 159 23.03 -8.32 -15.49
C THR A 159 21.50 -8.25 -15.50
N LEU A 160 20.85 -8.81 -14.50
CA LEU A 160 19.39 -8.74 -14.33
C LEU A 160 18.94 -7.31 -14.11
N VAL A 161 19.62 -6.56 -13.22
CA VAL A 161 19.36 -5.13 -12.98
C VAL A 161 19.42 -4.36 -14.30
N ASN A 162 20.52 -4.48 -15.05
CA ASN A 162 20.67 -3.79 -16.33
C ASN A 162 19.57 -4.16 -17.35
N ARG A 163 19.10 -5.39 -17.32
CA ARG A 163 18.01 -5.84 -18.20
C ARG A 163 16.65 -5.27 -17.79
N ILE A 164 16.40 -5.12 -16.50
CA ILE A 164 15.16 -4.53 -15.95
C ILE A 164 15.13 -3.02 -16.22
N ILE A 165 16.24 -2.34 -16.01
CA ILE A 165 16.33 -0.87 -16.15
C ILE A 165 16.30 -0.47 -17.63
N GLY A 166 16.81 -1.31 -18.52
CA GLY A 166 16.94 -0.98 -19.94
C GLY A 166 17.97 0.12 -20.18
N SER A 167 17.60 1.15 -20.97
CA SER A 167 18.47 2.30 -21.29
C SER A 167 18.27 3.52 -20.37
N ARG A 168 17.60 3.37 -19.24
CA ARG A 168 17.33 4.47 -18.31
C ARG A 168 18.54 4.77 -17.41
N GLU A 169 18.75 6.05 -17.12
CA GLU A 169 19.83 6.50 -16.25
C GLU A 169 19.55 6.14 -14.77
N ALA A 170 20.62 5.85 -14.04
CA ALA A 170 20.55 5.60 -12.61
C ALA A 170 20.12 6.86 -11.86
N ILE A 171 19.08 6.76 -11.04
CA ILE A 171 18.76 7.80 -10.07
C ILE A 171 19.52 7.46 -8.79
N ILE A 172 20.54 8.23 -8.46
CA ILE A 172 21.23 8.10 -7.18
C ILE A 172 20.40 8.87 -6.16
N GLU A 173 19.60 8.17 -5.35
CA GLU A 173 19.00 8.76 -4.16
C GLU A 173 20.06 8.88 -3.06
N ASP A 174 20.58 10.09 -2.84
CA ASP A 174 21.34 10.43 -1.64
C ASP A 174 20.37 10.52 -0.45
N THR A 175 20.06 9.39 0.17
CA THR A 175 19.32 9.38 1.43
C THR A 175 20.31 9.57 2.59
N PRO A 176 20.23 10.66 3.37
CA PRO A 176 21.13 10.88 4.50
C PRO A 176 21.03 9.73 5.50
N GLY A 177 22.16 9.08 5.80
CA GLY A 177 22.25 7.99 6.79
C GLY A 177 22.27 6.57 6.23
N VAL A 178 22.25 6.38 4.90
CA VAL A 178 22.41 5.08 4.24
C VAL A 178 23.86 4.95 3.75
N THR A 179 24.51 3.83 4.04
CA THR A 179 25.88 3.52 3.61
C THR A 179 26.00 3.62 2.08
N ARG A 180 27.12 4.13 1.59
CA ARG A 180 27.46 4.50 0.20
C ARG A 180 27.35 3.39 -0.87
N ASP A 181 26.94 2.18 -0.51
CA ASP A 181 27.06 0.98 -1.34
C ASP A 181 25.70 0.49 -1.94
N ARG A 182 24.64 1.30 -1.89
CA ARG A 182 23.34 0.94 -2.46
C ARG A 182 23.04 1.84 -3.65
N VAL A 183 22.90 1.26 -4.82
CA VAL A 183 22.47 1.98 -6.01
C VAL A 183 21.01 1.62 -6.26
N SER A 184 20.17 2.64 -6.31
CA SER A 184 18.74 2.51 -6.58
C SER A 184 18.44 3.04 -7.98
N TYR A 185 17.63 2.32 -8.73
CA TYR A 185 17.26 2.65 -10.09
C TYR A 185 15.75 2.70 -10.21
N GLU A 186 15.21 3.70 -10.90
CA GLU A 186 13.80 3.66 -11.30
C GLU A 186 13.63 2.76 -12.53
N ALA A 187 12.71 1.84 -12.44
CA ALA A 187 12.39 0.88 -13.50
C ALA A 187 10.88 0.87 -13.80
N GLU A 188 10.52 0.44 -14.99
CA GLU A 188 9.13 0.26 -15.40
C GLU A 188 8.95 -1.11 -16.04
N TRP A 189 7.95 -1.84 -15.59
CA TRP A 189 7.57 -3.13 -16.16
C TRP A 189 6.06 -3.24 -16.25
N ASN A 190 5.54 -3.57 -17.42
CA ASN A 190 4.11 -3.66 -17.69
C ASN A 190 3.31 -2.42 -17.23
N GLY A 191 3.85 -1.21 -17.47
CA GLY A 191 3.21 0.05 -17.09
C GLY A 191 3.24 0.36 -15.59
N LYS A 192 4.00 -0.40 -14.79
CA LYS A 192 4.20 -0.15 -13.35
C LYS A 192 5.62 0.32 -13.09
N THR A 193 5.73 1.48 -12.44
CA THR A 193 7.01 2.06 -12.03
C THR A 193 7.38 1.58 -10.63
N PHE A 194 8.64 1.23 -10.41
CA PHE A 194 9.17 0.78 -9.12
C PHE A 194 10.66 1.09 -9.01
N MET A 195 11.21 1.05 -7.79
CA MET A 195 12.63 1.17 -7.53
C MET A 195 13.28 -0.21 -7.50
N VAL A 196 14.36 -0.40 -8.24
CA VAL A 196 15.23 -1.57 -8.15
C VAL A 196 16.46 -1.21 -7.33
N ILE A 197 16.72 -1.97 -6.27
CA ILE A 197 17.88 -1.79 -5.41
C ILE A 197 18.85 -2.92 -5.71
N ASP A 198 20.01 -2.56 -6.29
CA ASP A 198 21.09 -3.51 -6.53
C ASP A 198 21.95 -3.64 -5.28
N THR A 199 22.11 -4.88 -4.81
CA THR A 199 23.06 -5.22 -3.74
C THR A 199 24.38 -5.73 -4.30
N GLY A 200 24.64 -5.52 -5.58
CA GLY A 200 25.80 -6.07 -6.32
C GLY A 200 27.18 -5.52 -5.93
N GLY A 201 27.25 -4.41 -5.17
CA GLY A 201 28.51 -3.87 -4.61
C GLY A 201 29.05 -4.63 -3.39
N TRP A 202 28.46 -5.75 -3.07
CA TRP A 202 28.78 -6.57 -1.92
C TRP A 202 29.80 -7.66 -2.28
N GLU A 203 31.06 -7.31 -2.24
CA GLU A 203 32.12 -8.30 -2.20
C GLU A 203 32.48 -8.59 -0.74
N PRO A 204 32.46 -9.86 -0.32
CA PRO A 204 32.95 -10.23 0.99
C PRO A 204 34.44 -9.90 1.07
N THR A 205 34.83 -9.02 1.96
CA THR A 205 36.26 -8.87 2.31
C THR A 205 36.73 -10.17 2.97
N SER A 206 37.95 -10.59 2.60
CA SER A 206 38.55 -11.89 2.82
C SER A 206 38.77 -12.37 4.26
N GLU A 207 38.12 -11.78 5.25
CA GLU A 207 38.18 -12.20 6.64
C GLU A 207 36.80 -12.37 7.23
N GLY A 208 36.26 -13.61 7.20
CA GLY A 208 35.04 -13.99 7.90
C GLY A 208 33.77 -14.01 7.05
N ILE A 209 33.72 -14.84 6.06
CA ILE A 209 32.69 -14.93 5.00
C ILE A 209 31.24 -15.18 5.52
N ALA A 210 31.06 -15.78 6.68
CA ALA A 210 29.73 -16.17 7.14
C ALA A 210 28.95 -15.11 7.94
N LEU A 211 29.60 -14.12 8.52
CA LEU A 211 29.00 -13.18 9.48
C LEU A 211 28.68 -11.78 8.93
N LYS A 212 29.19 -11.38 7.78
CA LYS A 212 29.01 -10.03 7.21
C LYS A 212 27.97 -9.90 6.09
N ILE A 213 27.34 -11.00 5.69
CA ILE A 213 26.16 -10.94 4.81
C ILE A 213 24.98 -10.23 5.51
N SER A 214 25.03 -10.10 6.84
CA SER A 214 23.83 -9.84 7.61
C SER A 214 23.31 -8.41 7.56
N ASP A 215 24.07 -7.41 7.93
CA ASP A 215 23.46 -6.12 8.31
C ASP A 215 22.92 -5.29 7.13
N ALA A 216 23.66 -5.19 6.04
CA ALA A 216 23.21 -4.39 4.90
C ALA A 216 22.18 -5.13 4.03
N ALA A 217 22.20 -6.52 3.94
CA ALA A 217 21.14 -7.28 3.30
C ALA A 217 19.87 -7.28 4.14
N GLU A 218 20.00 -7.48 5.44
CA GLU A 218 18.86 -7.40 6.33
C GLU A 218 18.21 -6.03 6.25
N SER A 219 19.01 -4.96 6.25
CA SER A 219 18.48 -3.61 6.08
C SER A 219 17.85 -3.39 4.70
N ALA A 220 18.49 -3.86 3.60
CA ALA A 220 17.91 -3.75 2.26
C ALA A 220 16.60 -4.54 2.13
N ILE A 221 16.58 -5.76 2.67
CA ILE A 221 15.38 -6.62 2.69
C ILE A 221 14.28 -6.00 3.57
N SER A 222 14.63 -5.38 4.70
CA SER A 222 13.64 -4.75 5.57
C SER A 222 12.91 -3.59 4.89
N ASP A 223 13.60 -2.85 4.02
CA ASP A 223 13.06 -1.71 3.28
C ASP A 223 12.35 -2.10 1.99
N ALA A 224 12.45 -3.37 1.58
CA ALA A 224 11.86 -3.87 0.34
C ALA A 224 10.37 -4.17 0.46
N ASP A 225 9.63 -3.97 -0.63
CA ASP A 225 8.27 -4.47 -0.82
C ASP A 225 8.27 -5.85 -1.49
N LEU A 226 9.32 -6.16 -2.28
CA LEU A 226 9.55 -7.43 -2.94
C LEU A 226 11.04 -7.74 -2.92
N VAL A 227 11.40 -9.00 -2.66
CA VAL A 227 12.77 -9.49 -2.78
C VAL A 227 12.88 -10.41 -3.99
N LEU A 228 13.82 -10.09 -4.90
CA LEU A 228 14.19 -10.92 -6.03
C LEU A 228 15.42 -11.73 -5.64
N PHE A 229 15.22 -13.00 -5.30
CA PHE A 229 16.31 -13.91 -4.92
C PHE A 229 16.85 -14.61 -6.18
N VAL A 230 18.04 -14.23 -6.60
CA VAL A 230 18.70 -14.74 -7.82
C VAL A 230 19.63 -15.86 -7.47
N VAL A 231 19.45 -17.00 -8.12
CA VAL A 231 20.31 -18.19 -8.03
C VAL A 231 20.88 -18.55 -9.40
N ASP A 232 22.02 -19.21 -9.40
CA ASP A 232 22.65 -19.76 -10.61
C ASP A 232 22.13 -21.19 -10.84
N ALA A 233 21.34 -21.38 -11.89
CA ALA A 233 20.71 -22.66 -12.21
C ALA A 233 21.73 -23.74 -12.56
N GLN A 234 22.89 -23.37 -13.12
CA GLN A 234 23.92 -24.33 -13.53
C GLN A 234 24.74 -24.85 -12.35
N VAL A 235 24.94 -24.00 -11.33
CA VAL A 235 25.77 -24.37 -10.16
C VAL A 235 24.96 -25.08 -9.09
N GLY A 236 23.64 -24.82 -9.05
CA GLY A 236 22.74 -25.33 -8.01
C GLY A 236 22.93 -24.65 -6.65
N GLN A 237 22.25 -25.18 -5.64
CA GLN A 237 22.26 -24.65 -4.28
C GLN A 237 23.63 -24.80 -3.60
N GLN A 238 24.06 -23.75 -2.92
CA GLN A 238 25.33 -23.68 -2.17
C GLN A 238 25.07 -23.25 -0.72
N SER A 239 26.06 -23.46 0.17
CA SER A 239 25.96 -23.09 1.60
C SER A 239 25.62 -21.62 1.84
N ASP A 240 26.10 -20.73 0.97
CA ASP A 240 25.83 -19.27 1.06
C ASP A 240 24.38 -18.96 0.73
N ASP A 241 23.72 -19.75 -0.13
CA ASP A 241 22.29 -19.62 -0.41
C ASP A 241 21.46 -19.99 0.82
N ASP A 242 21.87 -20.99 1.61
CA ASP A 242 21.18 -21.41 2.84
C ASP A 242 21.16 -20.31 3.90
N ALA A 243 22.28 -19.58 4.05
CA ALA A 243 22.37 -18.45 4.95
C ALA A 243 21.37 -17.35 4.53
N LEU A 244 21.36 -16.99 3.24
CA LEU A 244 20.44 -16.00 2.70
C LEU A 244 18.97 -16.43 2.80
N ILE A 245 18.66 -17.69 2.52
CA ILE A 245 17.31 -18.25 2.68
C ILE A 245 16.83 -18.12 4.13
N SER A 246 17.71 -18.32 5.10
CA SER A 246 17.37 -18.17 6.52
C SER A 246 16.98 -16.73 6.86
N VAL A 247 17.68 -15.73 6.32
CA VAL A 247 17.35 -14.30 6.46
C VAL A 247 16.01 -13.99 5.77
N LEU A 248 15.82 -14.46 4.55
CA LEU A 248 14.59 -14.24 3.78
C LEU A 248 13.36 -14.81 4.50
N ARG A 249 13.47 -16.00 5.07
CA ARG A 249 12.37 -16.62 5.86
C ARG A 249 12.00 -15.79 7.10
N LYS A 250 12.99 -15.20 7.77
CA LYS A 250 12.76 -14.35 8.95
C LYS A 250 12.13 -13.00 8.58
N SER A 251 12.44 -12.45 7.41
CA SER A 251 11.96 -11.14 6.98
C SER A 251 10.46 -11.08 6.75
N LYS A 252 9.80 -12.20 6.46
CA LYS A 252 8.37 -12.31 6.07
C LYS A 252 7.99 -11.46 4.85
N LYS A 253 8.97 -11.00 4.08
CA LYS A 253 8.73 -10.23 2.85
C LYS A 253 8.34 -11.18 1.72
N PRO A 254 7.57 -10.71 0.73
CA PRO A 254 7.37 -11.44 -0.51
C PRO A 254 8.71 -11.73 -1.18
N VAL A 255 8.96 -12.97 -1.56
CA VAL A 255 10.19 -13.40 -2.24
C VAL A 255 9.83 -14.04 -3.57
N MET A 256 10.48 -13.59 -4.64
CA MET A 256 10.44 -14.23 -5.95
C MET A 256 11.81 -14.87 -6.23
N LEU A 257 11.83 -16.18 -6.42
CA LEU A 257 13.03 -16.91 -6.83
C LEU A 257 13.25 -16.74 -8.34
N ILE A 258 14.46 -16.36 -8.72
CA ILE A 258 14.88 -16.19 -10.11
C ILE A 258 16.03 -17.14 -10.39
N ALA A 259 15.77 -18.18 -11.19
CA ALA A 259 16.82 -19.04 -11.74
C ALA A 259 17.45 -18.33 -12.93
N ASN A 260 18.72 -17.94 -12.81
CA ASN A 260 19.48 -17.28 -13.88
C ASN A 260 20.47 -18.26 -14.53
N LYS A 261 21.01 -17.89 -15.68
CA LYS A 261 21.92 -18.70 -16.50
C LYS A 261 21.30 -20.01 -16.98
N VAL A 262 20.00 -19.98 -17.23
CA VAL A 262 19.28 -21.09 -17.88
C VAL A 262 19.52 -20.97 -19.37
N ASP A 263 20.27 -21.90 -19.95
CA ASP A 263 20.63 -21.90 -21.38
C ASP A 263 19.71 -22.78 -22.22
N SER A 264 18.93 -23.67 -21.59
CA SER A 264 17.95 -24.53 -22.26
C SER A 264 16.74 -24.84 -21.37
N GLU A 265 15.63 -25.30 -21.98
CA GLU A 265 14.45 -25.80 -21.26
C GLU A 265 14.71 -27.04 -20.38
N LYS A 266 15.93 -27.60 -20.43
CA LYS A 266 16.34 -28.81 -19.70
C LYS A 266 17.17 -28.50 -18.47
N ASP A 267 17.56 -27.26 -18.26
CA ASP A 267 18.27 -26.77 -17.07
C ASP A 267 17.24 -26.26 -16.06
#